data_3746dcda6ae44f22499ec4bf760f2cdc
#
_entry.id   3746dcda6ae44f22499ec4bf760f2cdc
#
_cell.length_a   1.000
_cell.length_b   1.000
_cell.length_c   1.000
_cell.angle_alpha   90.00
_cell.angle_beta   90.00
_cell.angle_gamma   90.00
#
_symmetry.space_group_name_H-M   'P 1'
#
loop_
_entity.id
_entity.type
_entity.pdbx_description
1 polymer ?
#
loop_
_entity_poly.entity_id
_entity_poly.type
_entity_poly.pdbx_seq_one_letter_code
_entity_poly.pdbx_strand_id
1 'polypeptide(L)'
;MYPESIKNLVDSFKSFPGIGEKTAERMAFNLLDFDEERIDSIQESIKDARLNIHKCPVCQTLTDKELCQVCSDDTRNKDVLCIVEDSKIVFLFEKMGMYKGKYHVLNGLISPLDDVNPEDIGIDKLLDHLNKNDYKEIILAFKPNVEGEIT
;
A
#
# COMPACT_ATOMS: atom_id res chain seq x y z
N MET A 1 23.47 -5.15 -29.21
CA MET A 1 23.72 -5.97 -28.00
C MET A 1 24.24 -5.05 -26.91
N TYR A 2 23.53 -4.95 -25.77
CA TYR A 2 23.96 -4.10 -24.65
C TYR A 2 25.07 -4.79 -23.83
N PRO A 3 25.96 -4.04 -23.19
CA PRO A 3 26.80 -4.54 -22.11
C PRO A 3 25.97 -5.21 -21.03
N GLU A 4 26.54 -6.21 -20.36
CA GLU A 4 25.83 -7.04 -19.36
C GLU A 4 25.22 -6.20 -18.24
N SER A 5 25.95 -5.18 -17.77
CA SER A 5 25.45 -4.26 -16.72
C SER A 5 24.18 -3.50 -17.14
N ILE A 6 24.12 -3.05 -18.41
CA ILE A 6 22.93 -2.37 -18.94
C ILE A 6 21.77 -3.37 -19.07
N LYS A 7 22.05 -4.57 -19.55
CA LYS A 7 21.05 -5.62 -19.67
C LYS A 7 20.44 -5.96 -18.31
N ASN A 8 21.26 -6.17 -17.28
CA ASN A 8 20.79 -6.45 -15.91
C ASN A 8 19.91 -5.33 -15.35
N LEU A 9 20.26 -4.07 -15.63
CA LEU A 9 19.49 -2.91 -15.21
C LEU A 9 18.13 -2.84 -15.93
N VAL A 10 18.10 -3.09 -17.24
CA VAL A 10 16.86 -3.19 -18.03
C VAL A 10 15.97 -4.31 -17.51
N ASP A 11 16.53 -5.50 -17.28
CA ASP A 11 15.79 -6.64 -16.74
C ASP A 11 15.22 -6.37 -15.35
N SER A 12 15.95 -5.64 -14.51
CA SER A 12 15.47 -5.20 -13.21
C SER A 12 14.24 -4.30 -13.32
N PHE A 13 14.23 -3.34 -14.26
CA PHE A 13 13.04 -2.50 -14.49
C PHE A 13 11.88 -3.28 -15.12
N LYS A 14 12.15 -4.24 -15.99
CA LYS A 14 11.13 -5.11 -16.59
C LYS A 14 10.42 -5.99 -15.55
N SER A 15 11.04 -6.24 -14.40
CA SER A 15 10.42 -7.00 -13.32
C SER A 15 9.22 -6.27 -12.69
N PHE A 16 9.07 -4.97 -12.90
CA PHE A 16 7.92 -4.22 -12.43
C PHE A 16 6.69 -4.40 -13.32
N PRO A 17 5.51 -4.70 -12.75
CA PRO A 17 4.28 -4.83 -13.52
C PRO A 17 4.00 -3.56 -14.36
N GLY A 18 3.66 -3.74 -15.62
CA GLY A 18 3.35 -2.63 -16.53
C GLY A 18 4.57 -1.93 -17.15
N ILE A 19 5.80 -2.35 -16.82
CA ILE A 19 7.02 -1.84 -17.45
C ILE A 19 7.43 -2.79 -18.59
N GLY A 20 7.21 -2.32 -19.83
CA GLY A 20 7.67 -3.04 -21.02
C GLY A 20 9.12 -2.71 -21.40
N GLU A 21 9.67 -3.46 -22.36
CA GLU A 21 11.05 -3.37 -22.84
C GLU A 21 11.50 -1.92 -23.12
N LYS A 22 10.77 -1.20 -23.97
CA LYS A 22 11.13 0.19 -24.36
C LYS A 22 11.16 1.16 -23.17
N THR A 23 10.27 0.98 -22.21
CA THR A 23 10.22 1.83 -21.01
C THR A 23 11.38 1.50 -20.10
N ALA A 24 11.66 0.21 -19.89
CA ALA A 24 12.79 -0.25 -19.09
C ALA A 24 14.14 0.23 -19.66
N GLU A 25 14.33 0.12 -20.99
CA GLU A 25 15.51 0.65 -21.67
C GLU A 25 15.68 2.15 -21.43
N ARG A 26 14.62 2.94 -21.64
CA ARG A 26 14.65 4.39 -21.40
C ARG A 26 14.99 4.72 -19.95
N MET A 27 14.46 3.99 -18.98
CA MET A 27 14.78 4.18 -17.56
C MET A 27 16.24 3.86 -17.27
N ALA A 28 16.75 2.74 -17.82
CA ALA A 28 18.14 2.33 -17.64
C ALA A 28 19.13 3.37 -18.20
N PHE A 29 18.90 3.85 -19.41
CA PHE A 29 19.74 4.87 -20.00
C PHE A 29 19.67 6.22 -19.27
N ASN A 30 18.47 6.64 -18.82
CA ASN A 30 18.34 7.86 -18.01
C ASN A 30 19.13 7.79 -16.69
N LEU A 31 19.19 6.60 -16.05
CA LEU A 31 20.01 6.44 -14.84
C LEU A 31 21.51 6.60 -15.09
N LEU A 32 22.00 6.23 -16.28
CA LEU A 32 23.42 6.41 -16.62
C LEU A 32 23.82 7.88 -16.77
N ASP A 33 22.84 8.77 -17.00
CA ASP A 33 23.06 10.21 -17.09
C ASP A 33 22.97 10.91 -15.70
N PHE A 34 22.61 10.20 -14.65
CA PHE A 34 22.56 10.75 -13.29
C PHE A 34 23.95 10.79 -12.68
N ASP A 35 24.19 11.81 -11.86
CA ASP A 35 25.39 11.87 -11.03
C ASP A 35 25.33 10.82 -9.89
N GLU A 36 26.46 10.57 -9.26
CA GLU A 36 26.63 9.58 -8.22
C GLU A 36 25.72 9.88 -7.00
N GLU A 37 25.62 11.16 -6.61
CA GLU A 37 24.80 11.60 -5.48
C GLU A 37 23.32 11.24 -5.69
N ARG A 38 22.81 11.43 -6.92
CA ARG A 38 21.42 11.09 -7.26
C ARG A 38 21.18 9.59 -7.29
N ILE A 39 22.15 8.80 -7.78
CA ILE A 39 22.08 7.34 -7.76
C ILE A 39 22.03 6.82 -6.31
N ASP A 40 22.91 7.33 -5.46
CA ASP A 40 22.96 6.95 -4.03
C ASP A 40 21.66 7.30 -3.33
N SER A 41 21.11 8.48 -3.58
CA SER A 41 19.81 8.91 -3.01
C SER A 41 18.67 7.97 -3.42
N ILE A 42 18.62 7.51 -4.67
CA ILE A 42 17.62 6.55 -5.14
C ILE A 42 17.78 5.20 -4.43
N GLN A 43 19.01 4.71 -4.32
CA GLN A 43 19.31 3.44 -3.65
C GLN A 43 18.91 3.50 -2.17
N GLU A 44 19.26 4.59 -1.48
CA GLU A 44 18.88 4.81 -0.07
C GLU A 44 17.36 4.87 0.10
N SER A 45 16.66 5.59 -0.77
CA SER A 45 15.19 5.68 -0.72
C SER A 45 14.51 4.32 -0.87
N ILE A 46 15.01 3.47 -1.77
CA ILE A 46 14.50 2.12 -1.96
C ILE A 46 14.74 1.26 -0.71
N LYS A 47 15.94 1.32 -0.15
CA LYS A 47 16.33 0.56 1.05
C LYS A 47 15.51 1.03 2.27
N ASP A 48 15.41 2.35 2.47
CA ASP A 48 14.68 2.95 3.56
C ASP A 48 13.21 2.52 3.54
N ALA A 49 12.54 2.69 2.40
CA ALA A 49 11.16 2.27 2.25
C ALA A 49 10.97 0.77 2.53
N ARG A 50 11.89 -0.09 2.05
CA ARG A 50 11.80 -1.54 2.24
C ARG A 50 12.01 -1.96 3.69
N LEU A 51 12.86 -1.26 4.43
CA LEU A 51 13.24 -1.59 5.81
C LEU A 51 12.27 -0.99 6.83
N ASN A 52 11.78 0.21 6.61
CA ASN A 52 11.05 0.97 7.62
C ASN A 52 9.53 0.93 7.45
N ILE A 53 9.02 0.74 6.22
CA ILE A 53 7.58 0.63 6.02
C ILE A 53 7.04 -0.71 6.55
N HIS A 54 6.06 -0.59 7.44
CA HIS A 54 5.34 -1.72 8.03
C HIS A 54 3.85 -1.38 8.16
N LYS A 55 3.04 -2.35 8.59
CA LYS A 55 1.62 -2.13 8.84
C LYS A 55 1.40 -1.56 10.24
N CYS A 56 0.60 -0.50 10.34
CA CYS A 56 0.13 0.02 11.62
C CYS A 56 -0.52 -1.10 12.43
N PRO A 57 -0.13 -1.33 13.69
CA PRO A 57 -0.67 -2.43 14.49
C PRO A 57 -2.17 -2.31 14.78
N VAL A 58 -2.73 -1.11 14.64
CA VAL A 58 -4.16 -0.85 14.91
C VAL A 58 -5.01 -1.03 13.63
N CYS A 59 -4.68 -0.29 12.56
CA CYS A 59 -5.55 -0.20 11.38
C CYS A 59 -4.99 -0.88 10.13
N GLN A 60 -3.79 -1.46 10.18
CA GLN A 60 -3.08 -2.14 9.10
C GLN A 60 -2.68 -1.23 7.91
N THR A 61 -2.87 0.09 8.01
CA THR A 61 -2.32 1.06 7.03
C THR A 61 -0.79 1.03 7.05
N LEU A 62 -0.17 1.15 5.89
CA LEU A 62 1.30 1.24 5.80
C LEU A 62 1.80 2.53 6.48
N THR A 63 2.87 2.42 7.25
CA THR A 63 3.49 3.53 7.99
C THR A 63 4.98 3.24 8.25
N ASP A 64 5.75 4.29 8.45
CA ASP A 64 7.13 4.28 8.93
C ASP A 64 7.24 4.63 10.42
N LYS A 65 6.09 4.82 11.10
CA LYS A 65 5.99 5.17 12.53
C LYS A 65 5.31 4.07 13.31
N GLU A 66 5.50 4.06 14.63
CA GLU A 66 4.84 3.10 15.52
C GLU A 66 3.32 3.03 15.27
N LEU A 67 2.66 4.18 15.18
CA LEU A 67 1.27 4.32 14.73
C LEU A 67 1.20 5.21 13.48
N CYS A 68 0.30 4.88 12.56
CA CYS A 68 0.06 5.74 11.40
C CYS A 68 -0.54 7.09 11.83
N GLN A 69 -0.46 8.09 10.95
CA GLN A 69 -0.95 9.45 11.22
C GLN A 69 -2.41 9.49 11.63
N VAL A 70 -3.26 8.63 11.06
CA VAL A 70 -4.68 8.57 11.42
C VAL A 70 -4.91 7.97 12.81
N CYS A 71 -4.18 6.91 13.17
CA CYS A 71 -4.33 6.28 14.47
C CYS A 71 -3.77 7.13 15.61
N SER A 72 -2.70 7.89 15.35
CA SER A 72 -2.07 8.81 16.32
C SER A 72 -2.83 10.14 16.48
N ASP A 73 -3.75 10.45 15.59
CA ASP A 73 -4.55 11.70 15.65
C ASP A 73 -5.79 11.52 16.52
N ASP A 74 -5.75 12.11 17.72
CA ASP A 74 -6.86 12.08 18.69
C ASP A 74 -8.06 12.96 18.31
N THR A 75 -7.90 13.84 17.33
CA THR A 75 -8.99 14.73 16.86
C THR A 75 -9.95 14.03 15.89
N ARG A 76 -9.61 12.83 15.43
CA ARG A 76 -10.40 12.04 14.48
C ARG A 76 -11.69 11.53 15.12
N ASN A 77 -12.75 11.49 14.33
CA ASN A 77 -14.02 10.89 14.75
C ASN A 77 -13.82 9.39 15.02
N LYS A 78 -14.02 8.99 16.30
CA LYS A 78 -13.83 7.62 16.76
C LYS A 78 -15.09 6.74 16.59
N ASP A 79 -16.21 7.34 16.19
CA ASP A 79 -17.49 6.65 16.00
C ASP A 79 -17.63 6.00 14.61
N VAL A 80 -16.80 6.40 13.64
CA VAL A 80 -16.92 5.97 12.24
C VAL A 80 -15.65 5.26 11.79
N LEU A 81 -15.80 4.04 11.28
CA LEU A 81 -14.75 3.23 10.69
C LEU A 81 -14.97 3.04 9.19
N CYS A 82 -13.98 3.35 8.38
CA CYS A 82 -13.96 3.02 6.95
C CYS A 82 -13.04 1.83 6.70
N ILE A 83 -13.58 0.75 6.17
CA ILE A 83 -12.84 -0.46 5.82
C ILE A 83 -12.51 -0.41 4.33
N VAL A 84 -11.24 -0.56 4.00
CA VAL A 84 -10.71 -0.49 2.64
C VAL A 84 -9.82 -1.70 2.33
N GLU A 85 -9.63 -1.99 1.06
CA GLU A 85 -8.86 -3.16 0.61
C GLU A 85 -7.34 -2.92 0.59
N ASP A 86 -6.88 -1.66 0.49
CA ASP A 86 -5.48 -1.30 0.31
C ASP A 86 -5.16 0.06 0.97
N SER A 87 -3.96 0.19 1.52
CA SER A 87 -3.45 1.44 2.10
C SER A 87 -3.43 2.61 1.12
N LYS A 88 -3.31 2.36 -0.18
CA LYS A 88 -3.37 3.42 -1.21
C LYS A 88 -4.70 4.17 -1.19
N ILE A 89 -5.79 3.49 -0.86
CA ILE A 89 -7.12 4.11 -0.74
C ILE A 89 -7.14 5.05 0.47
N VAL A 90 -6.54 4.65 1.60
CA VAL A 90 -6.39 5.53 2.77
C VAL A 90 -5.63 6.80 2.39
N PHE A 91 -4.49 6.67 1.73
CA PHE A 91 -3.69 7.83 1.31
C PHE A 91 -4.43 8.73 0.33
N LEU A 92 -5.23 8.16 -0.57
CA LEU A 92 -6.07 8.92 -1.48
C LEU A 92 -7.14 9.72 -0.73
N PHE A 93 -7.87 9.08 0.20
CA PHE A 93 -8.91 9.74 1.00
C PHE A 93 -8.34 10.82 1.92
N GLU A 94 -7.18 10.57 2.52
CA GLU A 94 -6.48 11.58 3.34
C GLU A 94 -6.02 12.78 2.48
N LYS A 95 -5.55 12.53 1.27
CA LYS A 95 -5.20 13.61 0.32
C LYS A 95 -6.41 14.45 -0.07
N MET A 96 -7.59 13.85 -0.19
CA MET A 96 -8.85 14.55 -0.46
C MET A 96 -9.33 15.37 0.75
N GLY A 97 -8.95 14.98 1.97
CA GLY A 97 -9.24 15.69 3.22
C GLY A 97 -10.70 15.71 3.68
N MET A 98 -11.57 14.96 3.01
CA MET A 98 -13.03 14.98 3.25
C MET A 98 -13.45 14.01 4.36
N TYR A 99 -12.75 12.90 4.56
CA TYR A 99 -13.07 11.91 5.59
C TYR A 99 -12.29 12.18 6.88
N LYS A 100 -12.97 12.12 8.02
CA LYS A 100 -12.41 12.42 9.35
C LYS A 100 -12.54 11.28 10.36
N GLY A 101 -13.03 10.11 9.93
CA GLY A 101 -13.14 8.90 10.76
C GLY A 101 -11.83 8.10 10.83
N LYS A 102 -11.91 6.91 11.38
CA LYS A 102 -10.82 5.93 11.45
C LYS A 102 -10.88 4.97 10.26
N TYR A 103 -9.77 4.28 9.99
CA TYR A 103 -9.69 3.28 8.90
C TYR A 103 -9.33 1.91 9.44
N HIS A 104 -9.66 0.89 8.64
CA HIS A 104 -9.04 -0.42 8.71
C HIS A 104 -8.74 -0.92 7.30
N VAL A 105 -7.51 -1.42 7.09
CA VAL A 105 -7.05 -1.90 5.80
C VAL A 105 -7.02 -3.43 5.82
N LEU A 106 -7.75 -4.05 4.90
CA LEU A 106 -7.62 -5.46 4.57
C LEU A 106 -6.37 -5.70 3.71
N ASN A 107 -5.93 -6.94 3.60
CA ASN A 107 -4.77 -7.28 2.75
C ASN A 107 -5.20 -7.68 1.33
N GLY A 108 -6.29 -7.16 0.84
CA GLY A 108 -6.88 -7.48 -0.44
C GLY A 108 -8.38 -7.73 -0.34
N LEU A 109 -8.91 -8.45 -1.31
CA LEU A 109 -10.30 -8.87 -1.39
C LEU A 109 -10.37 -10.39 -1.46
N ILE A 110 -11.49 -10.97 -1.03
CA ILE A 110 -11.77 -12.40 -1.19
C ILE A 110 -11.88 -12.68 -2.70
N SER A 111 -11.11 -13.65 -3.19
CA SER A 111 -11.13 -14.09 -4.58
C SER A 111 -11.18 -15.61 -4.65
N PRO A 112 -12.35 -16.20 -4.82
CA PRO A 112 -12.47 -17.66 -4.95
C PRO A 112 -11.73 -18.23 -6.16
N LEU A 113 -11.56 -17.42 -7.22
CA LEU A 113 -10.85 -17.83 -8.41
C LEU A 113 -9.33 -17.91 -8.21
N ASP A 114 -8.80 -17.10 -7.30
CA ASP A 114 -7.38 -17.06 -6.96
C ASP A 114 -7.09 -17.76 -5.62
N ASP A 115 -8.06 -18.50 -5.07
CA ASP A 115 -7.97 -19.21 -3.79
C ASP A 115 -7.62 -18.28 -2.60
N VAL A 116 -8.08 -17.01 -2.65
CA VAL A 116 -7.91 -16.03 -1.57
C VAL A 116 -9.12 -16.08 -0.65
N ASN A 117 -8.89 -16.50 0.57
CA ASN A 117 -9.90 -16.73 1.59
C ASN A 117 -9.95 -15.57 2.63
N PRO A 118 -10.97 -15.47 3.49
CA PRO A 118 -11.06 -14.45 4.53
C PRO A 118 -9.84 -14.38 5.44
N GLU A 119 -9.22 -15.51 5.74
CA GLU A 119 -8.03 -15.61 6.59
C GLU A 119 -6.82 -14.93 5.94
N ASP A 120 -6.72 -14.96 4.61
CA ASP A 120 -5.58 -14.42 3.86
C ASP A 120 -5.59 -12.89 3.82
N ILE A 121 -6.77 -12.29 3.91
CA ILE A 121 -6.95 -10.83 3.87
C ILE A 121 -6.98 -10.16 5.24
N GLY A 122 -6.82 -10.92 6.33
CA GLY A 122 -6.71 -10.40 7.70
C GLY A 122 -8.05 -10.01 8.33
N ILE A 123 -9.11 -10.77 8.07
CA ILE A 123 -10.42 -10.58 8.72
C ILE A 123 -10.32 -10.74 10.23
N ASP A 124 -9.47 -11.62 10.73
CA ASP A 124 -9.17 -11.79 12.16
C ASP A 124 -8.74 -10.47 12.82
N LYS A 125 -7.85 -9.74 12.19
CA LYS A 125 -7.37 -8.42 12.67
C LYS A 125 -8.45 -7.36 12.63
N LEU A 126 -9.33 -7.41 11.61
CA LEU A 126 -10.50 -6.54 11.57
C LEU A 126 -11.43 -6.80 12.73
N LEU A 127 -11.73 -8.07 13.01
CA LEU A 127 -12.60 -8.46 14.15
C LEU A 127 -11.98 -8.03 15.48
N ASP A 128 -10.70 -8.21 15.67
CA ASP A 128 -9.97 -7.71 16.83
C ASP A 128 -10.04 -6.19 16.98
N HIS A 129 -9.94 -5.46 15.87
CA HIS A 129 -10.06 -4.00 15.85
C HIS A 129 -11.48 -3.56 16.22
N LEU A 130 -12.51 -4.22 15.70
CA LEU A 130 -13.91 -3.95 16.02
C LEU A 130 -14.22 -4.26 17.49
N ASN A 131 -13.74 -5.38 18.01
CA ASN A 131 -13.98 -5.77 19.41
C ASN A 131 -13.35 -4.84 20.45
N LYS A 132 -12.30 -4.10 20.07
CA LYS A 132 -11.61 -3.15 20.97
C LYS A 132 -12.18 -1.74 20.94
N ASN A 133 -13.12 -1.46 20.03
CA ASN A 133 -13.66 -0.11 19.81
C ASN A 133 -15.18 -0.20 19.62
N ASP A 134 -15.88 0.85 20.02
CA ASP A 134 -17.35 0.95 19.91
C ASP A 134 -17.72 1.89 18.75
N TYR A 135 -17.59 1.38 17.51
CA TYR A 135 -17.95 2.13 16.30
C TYR A 135 -19.48 2.14 16.13
N LYS A 136 -20.04 3.32 15.83
CA LYS A 136 -21.47 3.52 15.53
C LYS A 136 -21.81 3.33 14.06
N GLU A 137 -20.81 3.55 13.20
CA GLU A 137 -20.97 3.45 11.74
C GLU A 137 -19.75 2.75 11.13
N ILE A 138 -20.01 1.84 10.21
CA ILE A 138 -18.99 1.15 9.41
C ILE A 138 -19.27 1.42 7.95
N ILE A 139 -18.28 1.97 7.25
CA ILE A 139 -18.30 2.23 5.81
C ILE A 139 -17.44 1.17 5.13
N LEU A 140 -18.01 0.44 4.19
CA LEU A 140 -17.27 -0.50 3.33
C LEU A 140 -16.93 0.20 2.01
N ALA A 141 -15.64 0.48 1.77
CA ALA A 141 -15.18 1.18 0.59
C ALA A 141 -14.26 0.27 -0.25
N PHE A 142 -14.88 -0.71 -0.90
CA PHE A 142 -14.22 -1.67 -1.79
C PHE A 142 -14.48 -1.34 -3.25
N LYS A 143 -13.67 -1.90 -4.15
CA LYS A 143 -13.92 -1.80 -5.59
C LYS A 143 -15.27 -2.41 -5.95
N PRO A 144 -16.03 -1.78 -6.87
CA PRO A 144 -17.32 -2.30 -7.34
C PRO A 144 -17.09 -3.39 -8.40
N ASN A 145 -16.46 -4.48 -7.99
CA ASN A 145 -16.21 -5.68 -8.79
C ASN A 145 -16.67 -6.93 -8.02
N VAL A 146 -16.55 -8.10 -8.63
CA VAL A 146 -17.02 -9.38 -8.06
C VAL A 146 -16.35 -9.65 -6.71
N GLU A 147 -15.05 -9.46 -6.60
CA GLU A 147 -14.28 -9.68 -5.38
C GLU A 147 -14.70 -8.70 -4.27
N GLY A 148 -14.96 -7.44 -4.61
CA GLY A 148 -15.46 -6.43 -3.67
C GLY A 148 -16.85 -6.77 -3.13
N GLU A 149 -17.74 -7.23 -3.99
CA GLU A 149 -19.09 -7.66 -3.62
C GLU A 149 -19.07 -8.93 -2.73
N ILE A 150 -18.21 -9.89 -3.05
CA ILE A 150 -18.03 -11.11 -2.23
C ILE A 150 -17.47 -10.75 -0.85
N THR A 151 -16.50 -9.84 -0.80
CA THR A 151 -15.86 -9.40 0.44
C THR A 151 -16.79 -8.62 1.33
#